data_4414ff5dc3e90e0b26fa52c07fd51537
#
_entry.id   4414ff5dc3e90e0b26fa52c07fd51537
#
_cell.length_a   1.000
_cell.length_b   1.000
_cell.length_c   1.000
_cell.angle_alpha   90.00
_cell.angle_beta   90.00
_cell.angle_gamma   90.00
#
_symmetry.space_group_name_H-M   'P 1'
#
loop_
_entity.id
_entity.type
_entity.pdbx_description
1 polymer ?
#
loop_
_entity_poly.entity_id
_entity_poly.type
_entity_poly.pdbx_seq_one_letter_code
_entity_poly.pdbx_strand_id
1 'polypeptide(L)'
;MDEFLRDIHTLLFKEWILIQSIEGCDIKEESKKIILTTPYCHAEVVFNDHNLIELSVTNLVTGKIDFYLHFQMHTMSHAISLYTEMLQCVKQLINQPPIRVLLTCTSGLTTGMFAAQLNEATMLLSKNYEFDAIAYHELYDIAKNYDVILVAPQVSSKKAKLETCFKKKTVLTIPSTIFAKYDAGALLEFL
;
A
#
# COMPACT_ATOMS: atom_id res chain seq x y z
N MET A 1 -0.53 0.47 40.43
CA MET A 1 -0.95 -0.87 39.98
C MET A 1 0.20 -1.81 40.25
N ASP A 2 -0.08 -2.97 40.80
CA ASP A 2 0.93 -3.98 41.08
C ASP A 2 1.57 -4.46 39.75
N GLU A 3 2.89 -4.63 39.70
CA GLU A 3 3.64 -5.09 38.53
C GLU A 3 3.14 -6.46 38.08
N PHE A 4 2.81 -7.32 39.00
CA PHE A 4 2.21 -8.62 38.74
C PHE A 4 0.92 -8.55 37.95
N LEU A 5 0.03 -7.59 38.22
CA LEU A 5 -1.21 -7.41 37.44
C LEU A 5 -0.92 -6.91 36.01
N ARG A 6 0.13 -6.10 35.83
CA ARG A 6 0.54 -5.68 34.49
C ARG A 6 1.08 -6.84 33.66
N ASP A 7 1.85 -7.74 34.28
CA ASP A 7 2.35 -8.96 33.63
C ASP A 7 1.19 -9.84 33.15
N ILE A 8 0.20 -10.05 34.00
CA ILE A 8 -0.99 -10.83 33.64
C ILE A 8 -1.74 -10.16 32.47
N HIS A 9 -1.98 -8.83 32.55
CA HIS A 9 -2.70 -8.12 31.49
C HIS A 9 -1.92 -8.13 30.18
N THR A 10 -0.60 -8.07 30.21
CA THR A 10 0.25 -8.13 29.01
C THR A 10 0.12 -9.50 28.32
N LEU A 11 0.18 -10.59 29.10
CA LEU A 11 0.00 -11.93 28.59
C LEU A 11 -1.42 -12.14 28.00
N LEU A 12 -2.44 -11.72 28.75
CA LEU A 12 -3.84 -11.82 28.28
C LEU A 12 -4.08 -10.99 27.01
N PHE A 13 -3.46 -9.81 26.90
CA PHE A 13 -3.59 -8.98 25.70
C PHE A 13 -2.92 -9.62 24.50
N LYS A 14 -1.75 -10.23 24.67
CA LYS A 14 -1.06 -10.98 23.62
C LYS A 14 -1.91 -12.15 23.11
N GLU A 15 -2.44 -12.97 23.99
CA GLU A 15 -3.31 -14.08 23.64
C GLU A 15 -4.61 -13.59 22.96
N TRP A 16 -5.18 -12.48 23.49
CA TRP A 16 -6.36 -11.89 22.89
C TRP A 16 -6.14 -11.42 21.46
N ILE A 17 -4.98 -10.85 21.12
CA ILE A 17 -4.65 -10.47 19.73
C ILE A 17 -4.58 -11.70 18.84
N LEU A 18 -3.92 -12.77 19.29
CA LEU A 18 -3.69 -13.98 18.49
C LEU A 18 -4.98 -14.73 18.12
N ILE A 19 -6.03 -14.61 18.92
CA ILE A 19 -7.33 -15.22 18.61
C ILE A 19 -8.24 -14.34 17.74
N GLN A 20 -7.81 -13.09 17.42
CA GLN A 20 -8.59 -12.24 16.52
C GLN A 20 -8.52 -12.75 15.08
N SER A 21 -9.62 -12.61 14.37
CA SER A 21 -9.68 -12.81 12.92
C SER A 21 -9.97 -11.48 12.26
N ILE A 22 -9.03 -11.00 11.43
CA ILE A 22 -9.16 -9.74 10.70
C ILE A 22 -9.17 -10.07 9.22
N GLU A 23 -10.25 -9.72 8.53
CA GLU A 23 -10.41 -9.99 7.11
C GLU A 23 -9.27 -9.35 6.30
N GLY A 24 -8.65 -10.14 5.42
CA GLY A 24 -7.53 -9.70 4.59
C GLY A 24 -6.20 -9.49 5.33
N CYS A 25 -6.08 -9.98 6.58
CA CYS A 25 -4.89 -9.83 7.40
C CYS A 25 -4.41 -11.19 7.92
N ASP A 26 -3.13 -11.48 7.68
CA ASP A 26 -2.44 -12.64 8.27
C ASP A 26 -1.78 -12.22 9.59
N ILE A 27 -2.05 -12.98 10.66
CA ILE A 27 -1.53 -12.68 12.01
C ILE A 27 -0.54 -13.77 12.40
N LYS A 28 0.69 -13.36 12.73
CA LYS A 28 1.77 -14.28 13.17
C LYS A 28 2.45 -13.78 14.43
N GLU A 29 2.82 -14.73 15.28
CA GLU A 29 3.68 -14.48 16.44
C GLU A 29 5.14 -14.74 16.08
N GLU A 30 6.02 -13.80 16.41
CA GLU A 30 7.47 -13.91 16.26
C GLU A 30 8.17 -13.40 17.53
N SER A 31 8.66 -14.33 18.38
CA SER A 31 9.41 -13.96 19.60
C SER A 31 8.64 -12.98 20.50
N LYS A 32 9.09 -11.73 20.60
CA LYS A 32 8.48 -10.68 21.42
C LYS A 32 7.46 -9.82 20.68
N LYS A 33 7.03 -10.19 19.48
CA LYS A 33 6.12 -9.40 18.68
C LYS A 33 5.03 -10.22 17.98
N ILE A 34 3.92 -9.57 17.71
CA ILE A 34 2.87 -10.06 16.82
C ILE A 34 2.88 -9.20 15.58
N ILE A 35 2.87 -9.85 14.42
CA ILE A 35 2.91 -9.22 13.11
C ILE A 35 1.57 -9.42 12.44
N LEU A 36 1.01 -8.33 11.92
CA LEU A 36 -0.19 -8.32 11.09
C LEU A 36 0.24 -7.92 9.68
N THR A 37 0.08 -8.82 8.72
CA THR A 37 0.48 -8.60 7.33
C THR A 37 -0.73 -8.51 6.43
N THR A 38 -0.77 -7.49 5.61
CA THR A 38 -1.73 -7.30 4.52
C THR A 38 -0.96 -7.00 3.23
N PRO A 39 -1.61 -7.00 2.04
CA PRO A 39 -0.96 -6.53 0.81
C PRO A 39 -0.51 -5.06 0.84
N TYR A 40 -1.08 -4.24 1.74
CA TYR A 40 -0.90 -2.78 1.74
C TYR A 40 -0.12 -2.25 2.93
N CYS A 41 -0.08 -3.00 4.02
CA CYS A 41 0.62 -2.59 5.23
C CYS A 41 1.17 -3.77 6.02
N HIS A 42 2.18 -3.45 6.81
CA HIS A 42 2.77 -4.30 7.82
C HIS A 42 2.59 -3.64 9.18
N ALA A 43 1.84 -4.28 10.06
CA ALA A 43 1.64 -3.76 11.41
C ALA A 43 2.33 -4.65 12.44
N GLU A 44 2.90 -4.06 13.47
CA GLU A 44 3.58 -4.78 14.54
C GLU A 44 3.05 -4.37 15.91
N VAL A 45 2.91 -5.36 16.78
CA VAL A 45 2.69 -5.18 18.21
C VAL A 45 3.91 -5.77 18.93
N VAL A 46 4.77 -4.92 19.48
CA VAL A 46 6.02 -5.33 20.14
C VAL A 46 5.85 -5.28 21.65
N PHE A 47 6.21 -6.37 22.32
CA PHE A 47 6.14 -6.52 23.77
C PHE A 47 7.54 -6.35 24.37
N ASN A 48 7.84 -5.17 24.90
CA ASN A 48 9.11 -4.83 25.52
C ASN A 48 9.11 -5.13 27.01
N ASP A 49 10.30 -5.04 27.62
CA ASP A 49 10.45 -5.24 29.06
C ASP A 49 9.64 -4.18 29.84
N HIS A 50 9.34 -4.47 31.09
CA HIS A 50 8.51 -3.64 31.97
C HIS A 50 7.08 -3.37 31.45
N ASN A 51 6.53 -4.30 30.66
CA ASN A 51 5.16 -4.19 30.11
C ASN A 51 4.94 -2.95 29.21
N LEU A 52 6.02 -2.49 28.55
CA LEU A 52 5.93 -1.48 27.52
C LEU A 52 5.53 -2.15 26.19
N ILE A 53 4.48 -1.65 25.57
CA ILE A 53 3.96 -2.17 24.30
C ILE A 53 4.07 -1.08 23.24
N GLU A 54 4.56 -1.46 22.07
CA GLU A 54 4.62 -0.59 20.91
C GLU A 54 3.70 -1.11 19.81
N LEU A 55 2.97 -0.20 19.19
CA LEU A 55 2.10 -0.44 18.06
C LEU A 55 2.58 0.37 16.88
N SER A 56 2.74 -0.25 15.73
CA SER A 56 3.12 0.46 14.51
C SER A 56 2.41 -0.09 13.29
N VAL A 57 2.19 0.77 12.30
CA VAL A 57 1.69 0.39 10.97
C VAL A 57 2.56 1.06 9.92
N THR A 58 3.23 0.26 9.12
CA THR A 58 4.04 0.69 7.98
C THR A 58 3.24 0.48 6.69
N ASN A 59 3.04 1.53 5.95
CA ASN A 59 2.42 1.50 4.64
C ASN A 59 3.42 0.96 3.61
N LEU A 60 3.11 -0.17 2.97
CA LEU A 60 4.02 -0.83 2.03
C LEU A 60 4.10 -0.12 0.66
N VAL A 61 3.12 0.72 0.34
CA VAL A 61 3.12 1.52 -0.89
C VAL A 61 4.06 2.72 -0.79
N THR A 62 4.01 3.43 0.35
CA THR A 62 4.80 4.65 0.56
C THR A 62 6.11 4.42 1.31
N GLY A 63 6.28 3.26 1.95
CA GLY A 63 7.38 2.95 2.86
C GLY A 63 7.38 3.76 4.16
N LYS A 64 6.30 4.49 4.47
CA LYS A 64 6.19 5.35 5.65
C LYS A 64 5.45 4.65 6.80
N ILE A 65 5.76 5.08 8.01
CA ILE A 65 5.00 4.70 9.20
C ILE A 65 3.79 5.63 9.29
N ASP A 66 2.60 5.09 9.09
CA ASP A 66 1.33 5.83 9.13
C ASP A 66 0.72 5.84 10.53
N PHE A 67 1.12 4.91 11.39
CA PHE A 67 0.71 4.86 12.79
C PHE A 67 1.87 4.41 13.67
N TYR A 68 2.12 5.12 14.76
CA TYR A 68 3.08 4.71 15.81
C TYR A 68 2.60 5.18 17.16
N LEU A 69 2.61 4.28 18.13
CA LEU A 69 2.22 4.54 19.51
C LEU A 69 2.97 3.58 20.43
N HIS A 70 3.38 4.04 21.60
CA HIS A 70 3.85 3.17 22.67
C HIS A 70 3.14 3.51 23.98
N PHE A 71 2.91 2.50 24.80
CA PHE A 71 2.24 2.66 26.09
C PHE A 71 2.68 1.59 27.07
N GLN A 72 2.58 1.92 28.36
CA GLN A 72 2.76 0.93 29.41
C GLN A 72 1.42 0.26 29.70
N MET A 73 1.41 -1.07 29.80
CA MET A 73 0.20 -1.83 30.13
C MET A 73 -0.39 -1.36 31.47
N HIS A 74 -1.65 -0.94 31.45
CA HIS A 74 -2.42 -0.60 32.64
C HIS A 74 -3.63 -1.53 32.77
N THR A 75 -4.57 -1.47 31.84
CA THR A 75 -5.77 -2.28 31.82
C THR A 75 -6.01 -2.88 30.44
N MET A 76 -6.68 -4.02 30.38
CA MET A 76 -7.06 -4.63 29.11
C MET A 76 -7.92 -3.69 28.24
N SER A 77 -8.87 -2.97 28.84
CA SER A 77 -9.73 -2.04 28.09
C SER A 77 -8.96 -0.92 27.43
N HIS A 78 -7.94 -0.35 28.11
CA HIS A 78 -7.07 0.66 27.54
C HIS A 78 -6.22 0.09 26.38
N ALA A 79 -5.59 -1.07 26.58
CA ALA A 79 -4.80 -1.72 25.54
C ALA A 79 -5.63 -2.07 24.31
N ILE A 80 -6.85 -2.60 24.51
CA ILE A 80 -7.81 -2.91 23.41
C ILE A 80 -8.21 -1.64 22.66
N SER A 81 -8.43 -0.52 23.35
CA SER A 81 -8.75 0.76 22.70
C SER A 81 -7.62 1.21 21.78
N LEU A 82 -6.37 1.21 22.25
CA LEU A 82 -5.21 1.62 21.46
C LEU A 82 -4.95 0.66 20.27
N TYR A 83 -5.09 -0.63 20.51
CA TYR A 83 -5.02 -1.62 19.43
C TYR A 83 -6.12 -1.41 18.38
N THR A 84 -7.32 -1.03 18.80
CA THR A 84 -8.43 -0.72 17.90
C THR A 84 -8.11 0.50 17.02
N GLU A 85 -7.44 1.52 17.55
CA GLU A 85 -6.96 2.67 16.78
C GLU A 85 -5.94 2.24 15.70
N MET A 86 -4.99 1.38 16.08
CA MET A 86 -4.05 0.77 15.11
C MET A 86 -4.82 0.01 14.02
N LEU A 87 -5.80 -0.82 14.39
CA LEU A 87 -6.62 -1.56 13.41
C LEU A 87 -7.46 -0.65 12.50
N GLN A 88 -7.89 0.51 12.97
CA GLN A 88 -8.56 1.49 12.11
C GLN A 88 -7.61 1.98 11.01
N CYS A 89 -6.34 2.26 11.34
CA CYS A 89 -5.34 2.61 10.34
C CYS A 89 -5.11 1.45 9.34
N VAL A 90 -4.95 0.22 9.81
CA VAL A 90 -4.84 -0.98 8.94
C VAL A 90 -6.03 -1.10 7.99
N LYS A 91 -7.27 -0.97 8.50
CA LYS A 91 -8.49 -1.03 7.69
C LYS A 91 -8.59 0.10 6.67
N GLN A 92 -8.16 1.31 7.02
CA GLN A 92 -8.10 2.43 6.07
C GLN A 92 -7.15 2.12 4.91
N LEU A 93 -5.99 1.53 5.19
CA LEU A 93 -5.01 1.16 4.15
C LEU A 93 -5.53 0.02 3.26
N ILE A 94 -6.20 -0.99 3.82
CA ILE A 94 -6.83 -2.08 3.05
C ILE A 94 -7.93 -1.55 2.13
N ASN A 95 -8.71 -0.57 2.59
CA ASN A 95 -9.87 -0.03 1.85
C ASN A 95 -9.52 1.17 0.97
N GLN A 96 -8.23 1.51 0.79
CA GLN A 96 -7.84 2.56 -0.14
C GLN A 96 -8.20 2.19 -1.57
N PRO A 97 -8.81 3.12 -2.34
CA PRO A 97 -9.03 2.87 -3.75
C PRO A 97 -7.68 2.66 -4.48
N PRO A 98 -7.65 1.85 -5.54
CA PRO A 98 -6.41 1.63 -6.28
C PRO A 98 -5.91 2.94 -6.90
N ILE A 99 -4.59 3.07 -6.98
CA ILE A 99 -3.95 4.14 -7.74
C ILE A 99 -4.23 3.87 -9.22
N ARG A 100 -4.97 4.76 -9.87
CA ARG A 100 -5.35 4.61 -11.27
C ARG A 100 -4.27 5.17 -12.19
N VAL A 101 -3.72 4.30 -13.03
CA VAL A 101 -2.60 4.59 -13.93
C VAL A 101 -3.04 4.49 -15.39
N LEU A 102 -2.89 5.57 -16.13
CA LEU A 102 -3.24 5.62 -17.54
C LEU A 102 -2.00 5.52 -18.42
N LEU A 103 -1.88 4.45 -19.20
CA LEU A 103 -0.83 4.31 -20.20
C LEU A 103 -1.28 4.96 -21.52
N THR A 104 -0.38 5.67 -22.19
CA THR A 104 -0.67 6.26 -23.50
C THR A 104 0.44 6.05 -24.50
N CYS A 105 0.05 5.69 -25.73
CA CYS A 105 0.93 5.64 -26.91
C CYS A 105 0.19 6.23 -28.11
N THR A 106 0.75 6.13 -29.30
CA THR A 106 0.18 6.72 -30.51
C THR A 106 -1.24 6.22 -30.79
N SER A 107 -1.47 4.90 -30.70
CA SER A 107 -2.75 4.25 -31.08
C SER A 107 -3.49 3.57 -29.92
N GLY A 108 -2.86 3.50 -28.71
CA GLY A 108 -3.45 2.78 -27.56
C GLY A 108 -3.27 1.26 -27.59
N LEU A 109 -2.99 0.64 -28.74
CA LEU A 109 -2.97 -0.82 -28.87
C LEU A 109 -1.86 -1.48 -28.05
N THR A 110 -0.60 -1.05 -28.25
CA THR A 110 0.56 -1.62 -27.55
C THR A 110 0.49 -1.39 -26.05
N THR A 111 0.05 -0.21 -25.64
CA THR A 111 -0.15 0.11 -24.20
C THR A 111 -1.35 -0.65 -23.64
N GLY A 112 -2.38 -0.97 -24.42
CA GLY A 112 -3.51 -1.80 -23.98
C GLY A 112 -3.08 -3.22 -23.62
N MET A 113 -2.23 -3.84 -24.44
CA MET A 113 -1.66 -5.15 -24.12
C MET A 113 -0.80 -5.09 -22.84
N PHE A 114 -0.01 -4.03 -22.69
CA PHE A 114 0.83 -3.87 -21.50
C PHE A 114 0.02 -3.59 -20.23
N ALA A 115 -1.03 -2.79 -20.32
CA ALA A 115 -1.95 -2.54 -19.21
C ALA A 115 -2.64 -3.82 -18.71
N ALA A 116 -3.03 -4.71 -19.64
CA ALA A 116 -3.60 -6.01 -19.28
C ALA A 116 -2.61 -6.87 -18.49
N GLN A 117 -1.36 -6.95 -18.95
CA GLN A 117 -0.30 -7.68 -18.21
C GLN A 117 0.01 -7.05 -16.84
N LEU A 118 0.00 -5.72 -16.75
CA LEU A 118 0.20 -4.99 -15.49
C LEU A 118 -0.92 -5.28 -14.50
N ASN A 119 -2.18 -5.30 -14.93
CA ASN A 119 -3.32 -5.65 -14.08
C ASN A 119 -3.21 -7.10 -13.58
N GLU A 120 -2.78 -8.04 -14.41
CA GLU A 120 -2.52 -9.40 -13.98
C GLU A 120 -1.38 -9.47 -12.95
N ALA A 121 -0.27 -8.76 -13.21
CA ALA A 121 0.87 -8.69 -12.29
C ALA A 121 0.50 -8.04 -10.95
N THR A 122 -0.33 -6.98 -10.93
CA THR A 122 -0.80 -6.36 -9.69
C THR A 122 -1.64 -7.30 -8.84
N MET A 123 -2.49 -8.11 -9.45
CA MET A 123 -3.27 -9.13 -8.73
C MET A 123 -2.36 -10.18 -8.09
N LEU A 124 -1.36 -10.68 -8.84
CA LEU A 124 -0.41 -11.70 -8.35
C LEU A 124 0.52 -11.17 -7.26
N LEU A 125 0.95 -9.91 -7.36
CA LEU A 125 1.90 -9.27 -6.44
C LEU A 125 1.20 -8.47 -5.33
N SER A 126 -0.14 -8.52 -5.26
CA SER A 126 -0.95 -7.78 -4.29
C SER A 126 -0.62 -6.29 -4.24
N LYS A 127 -0.42 -5.66 -5.41
CA LYS A 127 -0.17 -4.22 -5.54
C LYS A 127 -1.48 -3.47 -5.77
N ASN A 128 -1.62 -2.29 -5.16
CA ASN A 128 -2.86 -1.50 -5.24
C ASN A 128 -2.86 -0.52 -6.42
N TYR A 129 -2.75 -1.05 -7.65
CA TYR A 129 -2.79 -0.30 -8.89
C TYR A 129 -3.87 -0.83 -9.83
N GLU A 130 -4.48 0.06 -10.59
CA GLU A 130 -5.38 -0.23 -11.71
C GLU A 130 -4.84 0.46 -12.96
N PHE A 131 -4.61 -0.32 -14.02
CA PHE A 131 -4.01 0.16 -15.26
C PHE A 131 -5.00 0.16 -16.40
N ASP A 132 -5.12 1.29 -17.07
CA ASP A 132 -5.83 1.46 -18.33
C ASP A 132 -4.91 2.01 -19.41
N ALA A 133 -5.33 1.93 -20.66
CA ALA A 133 -4.57 2.45 -21.78
C ALA A 133 -5.47 3.15 -22.81
N ILE A 134 -4.92 4.20 -23.41
CA ILE A 134 -5.63 4.98 -24.43
C ILE A 134 -4.67 5.54 -25.49
N ALA A 135 -5.23 5.84 -26.66
CA ALA A 135 -4.51 6.60 -27.67
C ALA A 135 -4.23 8.03 -27.18
N TYR A 136 -3.06 8.58 -27.54
CA TYR A 136 -2.66 9.91 -27.08
C TYR A 136 -3.66 11.02 -27.38
N HIS A 137 -4.35 10.96 -28.54
CA HIS A 137 -5.31 11.99 -28.95
C HIS A 137 -6.58 12.02 -28.10
N GLU A 138 -6.95 10.89 -27.47
CA GLU A 138 -8.13 10.75 -26.60
C GLU A 138 -7.82 10.95 -25.11
N LEU A 139 -6.51 11.04 -24.75
CA LEU A 139 -6.07 11.09 -23.37
C LEU A 139 -6.70 12.27 -22.61
N TYR A 140 -6.85 13.43 -23.24
CA TYR A 140 -7.30 14.65 -22.57
C TYR A 140 -8.72 14.54 -21.97
N ASP A 141 -9.57 13.72 -22.56
CA ASP A 141 -10.97 13.55 -22.14
C ASP A 141 -11.09 12.73 -20.84
N ILE A 142 -10.21 11.73 -20.67
CA ILE A 142 -10.31 10.78 -19.55
C ILE A 142 -9.24 10.93 -18.50
N ALA A 143 -8.11 11.59 -18.80
CA ALA A 143 -6.97 11.70 -17.88
C ALA A 143 -7.32 12.26 -16.49
N LYS A 144 -8.42 13.04 -16.37
CA LYS A 144 -8.89 13.58 -15.09
C LYS A 144 -9.21 12.49 -14.04
N ASN A 145 -9.55 11.28 -14.48
CA ASN A 145 -9.97 10.16 -13.63
C ASN A 145 -8.79 9.30 -13.15
N TYR A 146 -7.55 9.63 -13.52
CA TYR A 146 -6.35 8.86 -13.20
C TYR A 146 -5.38 9.69 -12.35
N ASP A 147 -4.57 9.01 -11.55
CA ASP A 147 -3.58 9.64 -10.66
C ASP A 147 -2.23 9.80 -11.35
N VAL A 148 -1.86 8.80 -12.16
CA VAL A 148 -0.59 8.73 -12.88
C VAL A 148 -0.85 8.58 -14.38
N ILE A 149 -0.05 9.28 -15.19
CA ILE A 149 -0.03 9.12 -16.65
C ILE A 149 1.33 8.57 -17.06
N LEU A 150 1.35 7.40 -17.66
CA LEU A 150 2.53 6.75 -18.20
C LEU A 150 2.59 6.95 -19.71
N VAL A 151 3.63 7.65 -20.15
CA VAL A 151 3.84 8.00 -21.56
C VAL A 151 4.78 6.97 -22.20
N ALA A 152 4.32 6.27 -23.21
CA ALA A 152 5.16 5.35 -23.97
C ALA A 152 6.34 6.05 -24.65
N PRO A 153 7.48 5.38 -24.88
CA PRO A 153 8.68 5.99 -25.47
C PRO A 153 8.43 6.69 -26.80
N GLN A 154 7.51 6.15 -27.63
CA GLN A 154 7.18 6.70 -28.95
C GLN A 154 6.56 8.10 -28.89
N VAL A 155 5.92 8.46 -27.78
CA VAL A 155 5.26 9.75 -27.58
C VAL A 155 5.90 10.55 -26.43
N SER A 156 7.12 10.18 -26.00
CA SER A 156 7.85 10.83 -24.90
C SER A 156 8.05 12.33 -25.09
N SER A 157 8.19 12.81 -26.33
CA SER A 157 8.27 14.24 -26.65
C SER A 157 7.04 15.05 -26.21
N LYS A 158 5.93 14.38 -25.93
CA LYS A 158 4.68 15.01 -25.46
C LYS A 158 4.61 15.17 -23.93
N LYS A 159 5.55 14.59 -23.17
CA LYS A 159 5.56 14.61 -21.71
C LYS A 159 5.44 16.03 -21.15
N ALA A 160 6.31 16.97 -21.57
CA ALA A 160 6.31 18.33 -21.08
C ALA A 160 4.95 19.06 -21.28
N LYS A 161 4.28 18.77 -22.41
CA LYS A 161 2.93 19.30 -22.67
C LYS A 161 1.91 18.72 -21.68
N LEU A 162 1.98 17.41 -21.40
CA LEU A 162 1.08 16.75 -20.45
C LEU A 162 1.29 17.25 -19.02
N GLU A 163 2.53 17.43 -18.56
CA GLU A 163 2.86 18.03 -17.27
C GLU A 163 2.28 19.44 -17.11
N THR A 164 2.30 20.23 -18.20
CA THR A 164 1.71 21.56 -18.19
C THR A 164 0.18 21.52 -18.10
N CYS A 165 -0.45 20.58 -18.80
CA CYS A 165 -1.91 20.42 -18.80
C CYS A 165 -2.44 19.78 -17.50
N PHE A 166 -1.69 18.84 -16.92
CA PHE A 166 -2.11 18.05 -15.77
C PHE A 166 -1.22 18.28 -14.53
N LYS A 167 -1.08 19.53 -14.10
CA LYS A 167 -0.18 19.98 -13.01
C LYS A 167 -0.33 19.25 -11.68
N LYS A 168 -1.48 18.61 -11.41
CA LYS A 168 -1.76 17.88 -10.18
C LYS A 168 -1.54 16.38 -10.30
N LYS A 169 -1.10 15.90 -11.46
CA LYS A 169 -0.90 14.49 -11.75
C LYS A 169 0.56 14.16 -11.96
N THR A 170 0.94 12.95 -11.62
CA THR A 170 2.28 12.44 -11.92
C THR A 170 2.32 12.00 -13.37
N VAL A 171 3.22 12.59 -14.16
CA VAL A 171 3.43 12.22 -15.56
C VAL A 171 4.84 11.65 -15.73
N LEU A 172 4.94 10.38 -16.07
CA LEU A 172 6.20 9.65 -16.23
C LEU A 172 6.34 9.09 -17.64
N THR A 173 7.57 8.99 -18.13
CA THR A 173 7.87 8.26 -19.36
C THR A 173 8.31 6.86 -19.02
N ILE A 174 7.70 5.85 -19.64
CA ILE A 174 8.10 4.46 -19.48
C ILE A 174 9.51 4.29 -20.08
N PRO A 175 10.49 3.75 -19.32
CA PRO A 175 11.81 3.44 -19.88
C PRO A 175 11.70 2.50 -21.08
N SER A 176 12.45 2.80 -22.15
CA SER A 176 12.36 2.05 -23.40
C SER A 176 12.67 0.55 -23.23
N THR A 177 13.58 0.22 -22.32
CA THR A 177 13.95 -1.18 -21.99
C THR A 177 12.80 -1.95 -21.35
N ILE A 178 12.04 -1.31 -20.46
CA ILE A 178 10.85 -1.87 -19.80
C ILE A 178 9.74 -2.05 -20.82
N PHE A 179 9.48 -1.00 -21.61
CA PHE A 179 8.41 -1.01 -22.61
C PHE A 179 8.64 -2.05 -23.72
N ALA A 180 9.88 -2.18 -24.21
CA ALA A 180 10.21 -3.13 -25.29
C ALA A 180 10.04 -4.59 -24.88
N LYS A 181 10.17 -4.92 -23.60
CA LYS A 181 10.04 -6.27 -23.04
C LYS A 181 8.68 -6.55 -22.42
N TYR A 182 7.84 -5.54 -22.29
CA TYR A 182 6.60 -5.59 -21.50
C TYR A 182 6.87 -6.06 -20.07
N ASP A 183 7.98 -5.59 -19.47
CA ASP A 183 8.41 -6.00 -18.13
C ASP A 183 7.51 -5.37 -17.06
N ALA A 184 6.44 -6.08 -16.71
CA ALA A 184 5.48 -5.62 -15.73
C ALA A 184 6.10 -5.47 -14.33
N GLY A 185 6.98 -6.40 -13.93
CA GLY A 185 7.66 -6.35 -12.64
C GLY A 185 8.51 -5.10 -12.50
N ALA A 186 9.39 -4.84 -13.49
CA ALA A 186 10.24 -3.66 -13.49
C ALA A 186 9.44 -2.33 -13.58
N LEU A 187 8.26 -2.32 -14.22
CA LEU A 187 7.41 -1.12 -14.25
C LEU A 187 6.73 -0.88 -12.90
N LEU A 188 6.32 -1.92 -12.20
CA LEU A 188 5.73 -1.79 -10.86
C LEU A 188 6.76 -1.35 -9.80
N GLU A 189 8.03 -1.66 -10.00
CA GLU A 189 9.12 -1.12 -9.16
C GLU A 189 9.50 0.33 -9.52
N PHE A 190 9.24 0.74 -10.76
CA PHE A 190 9.49 2.10 -11.24
C PHE A 190 8.44 3.11 -10.75
N LEU A 191 7.21 2.67 -10.44
CA LEU A 191 6.08 3.49 -9.95
C LEU A 191 6.17 3.76 -8.46
#